data_4175c10fb4b0789170095922203a546c
#
_entry.id   4175c10fb4b0789170095922203a546c
#
_cell.length_a   1.000
_cell.length_b   1.000
_cell.length_c   1.000
_cell.angle_alpha   90.00
_cell.angle_beta   90.00
_cell.angle_gamma   90.00
#
_symmetry.space_group_name_H-M   'P 1'
#
loop_
_entity.id
_entity.type
_entity.pdbx_description
1 polymer ?
#
loop_
_entity_poly.entity_id
_entity_poly.type
_entity_poly.pdbx_seq_one_letter_code
_entity_poly.pdbx_strand_id
1 'polypeptide(L)'
;MAKKTNFEVNGKQYYRVTRTIGKKSDGTPLRKTFYGTGINEANEKANEYMDSINKGMNSDYKELDINKLVDIWLYEIKIKDNNFKPGTFNKYEGIYRNYIKDSDVGFLKVFSCKTINIQKYYNKLSEKGKTESQIKNLNKVLKGAFDYAIQEGYTLNNPCQFTSIPRQEKKDFDETIEENESIEIFDNKEIEKIIDICNSEIENDNTDYLYYMILLELGSGLRQAEILGLQKQNIQNEIKVKKQLQKIKKFKDKKADGYEIKLITPKTTNSIRTIQLPDVIIKLIDNYKLIQENKWQQHGKVFDDESLVFTTSECTAIDSSNLLKRWKKFLIENNLPYKKWHSLRHSYASLLFQAGADIKTVQELLGHADINTTSQIYVHVFPETKKQAVNLLNKKLSKNVKN
;
A
#
# COMPACT_ATOMS: atom_id res chain seq x y z
N MET A 1 19.87 64.11 12.57
CA MET A 1 19.75 62.90 11.69
C MET A 1 19.33 61.71 12.55
N ALA A 2 18.22 61.06 12.23
CA ALA A 2 17.82 59.84 12.94
C ALA A 2 18.86 58.72 12.71
N LYS A 3 19.30 58.06 13.78
CA LYS A 3 20.24 56.92 13.69
C LYS A 3 19.68 55.91 12.70
N LYS A 4 20.45 55.55 11.68
CA LYS A 4 20.09 54.57 10.64
C LYS A 4 19.88 53.14 11.22
N THR A 5 20.50 52.87 12.38
CA THR A 5 20.50 51.56 13.03
C THR A 5 20.37 51.72 14.55
N ASN A 6 19.73 50.80 15.26
CA ASN A 6 19.50 50.83 16.71
C ASN A 6 19.93 49.56 17.44
N PHE A 7 20.61 48.62 16.73
CA PHE A 7 21.04 47.36 17.28
C PHE A 7 22.31 46.83 16.58
N GLU A 8 23.25 46.28 17.36
CA GLU A 8 24.50 45.74 16.82
C GLU A 8 24.67 44.29 17.25
N VAL A 9 25.09 43.41 16.30
CA VAL A 9 25.45 42.01 16.54
C VAL A 9 26.72 41.70 15.76
N ASN A 10 27.76 41.18 16.44
CA ASN A 10 29.02 40.75 15.83
C ASN A 10 29.64 41.85 14.92
N GLY A 11 29.64 43.10 15.40
CA GLY A 11 30.20 44.26 14.68
C GLY A 11 29.37 44.77 13.50
N LYS A 12 28.21 44.19 13.23
CA LYS A 12 27.26 44.62 12.18
C LYS A 12 26.10 45.39 12.79
N GLN A 13 25.81 46.54 12.18
CA GLN A 13 24.75 47.45 12.59
C GLN A 13 23.42 47.10 11.92
N TYR A 14 22.35 47.00 12.72
CA TYR A 14 20.98 46.70 12.25
C TYR A 14 19.98 47.69 12.82
N TYR A 15 18.84 47.82 12.14
CA TYR A 15 17.65 48.45 12.72
C TYR A 15 16.69 47.33 13.21
N ARG A 16 16.28 47.43 14.47
CA ARG A 16 15.44 46.43 15.16
C ARG A 16 14.03 46.99 15.39
N VAL A 17 13.03 46.26 14.95
CA VAL A 17 11.61 46.53 15.18
C VAL A 17 10.98 45.33 15.88
N THR A 18 10.21 45.56 16.96
CA THR A 18 9.48 44.54 17.66
C THR A 18 7.97 44.74 17.48
N ARG A 19 7.24 43.66 17.19
CA ARG A 19 5.78 43.63 17.07
C ARG A 19 5.18 42.60 18.00
N THR A 20 4.00 42.86 18.53
CA THR A 20 3.19 41.85 19.26
C THR A 20 2.47 40.99 18.23
N ILE A 21 2.68 39.69 18.27
CA ILE A 21 2.16 38.72 17.29
C ILE A 21 1.02 37.86 17.86
N GLY A 22 0.69 38.05 19.16
CA GLY A 22 -0.37 37.30 19.84
C GLY A 22 -0.24 37.43 21.34
N LYS A 23 -0.88 36.49 22.07
CA LYS A 23 -0.78 36.35 23.53
C LYS A 23 -0.35 34.91 23.86
N LYS A 24 0.45 34.73 24.90
CA LYS A 24 0.77 33.42 25.47
C LYS A 24 -0.43 32.89 26.26
N SER A 25 -0.39 31.61 26.66
CA SER A 25 -1.43 30.97 27.50
C SER A 25 -1.68 31.66 28.83
N ASP A 26 -0.68 32.39 29.37
CA ASP A 26 -0.74 33.17 30.58
C ASP A 26 -1.26 34.61 30.38
N GLY A 27 -1.69 34.95 29.15
CA GLY A 27 -2.20 36.26 28.76
C GLY A 27 -1.11 37.29 28.43
N THR A 28 0.17 36.98 28.62
CA THR A 28 1.28 37.93 28.32
C THR A 28 1.45 38.10 26.80
N PRO A 29 1.84 39.31 26.31
CA PRO A 29 2.05 39.54 24.89
C PRO A 29 3.18 38.67 24.32
N LEU A 30 2.89 37.88 23.29
CA LEU A 30 3.90 37.21 22.49
C LEU A 30 4.47 38.20 21.49
N ARG A 31 5.79 38.48 21.58
CA ARG A 31 6.48 39.47 20.75
C ARG A 31 7.51 38.82 19.85
N LYS A 32 7.62 39.32 18.59
CA LYS A 32 8.67 38.92 17.65
C LYS A 32 9.45 40.14 17.18
N THR A 33 10.76 39.97 17.04
CA THR A 33 11.68 41.03 16.65
C THR A 33 12.16 40.82 15.22
N PHE A 34 12.19 41.90 14.44
CA PHE A 34 12.60 41.92 13.03
C PHE A 34 13.81 42.82 12.87
N TYR A 35 14.74 42.40 12.02
CA TYR A 35 16.00 43.08 11.79
C TYR A 35 16.13 43.47 10.31
N GLY A 36 16.63 44.66 10.03
CA GLY A 36 16.95 45.16 8.70
C GLY A 36 18.22 46.03 8.71
N THR A 37 18.81 46.29 7.56
CA THR A 37 19.94 47.22 7.39
C THR A 37 19.52 48.65 7.64
N GLY A 38 18.21 48.91 7.63
CA GLY A 38 17.59 50.20 7.97
C GLY A 38 16.18 50.04 8.46
N ILE A 39 15.55 51.18 8.86
CA ILE A 39 14.19 51.20 9.42
C ILE A 39 13.14 50.68 8.43
N ASN A 40 13.26 50.98 7.14
CA ASN A 40 12.29 50.59 6.13
C ASN A 40 12.28 49.06 5.95
N GLU A 41 13.44 48.45 5.79
CA GLU A 41 13.57 46.99 5.66
C GLU A 41 13.06 46.25 6.91
N ALA A 42 13.40 46.76 8.11
CA ALA A 42 12.92 46.13 9.34
C ALA A 42 11.39 46.22 9.49
N ASN A 43 10.79 47.38 9.11
CA ASN A 43 9.34 47.57 9.12
C ASN A 43 8.64 46.73 8.02
N GLU A 44 9.19 46.68 6.82
CA GLU A 44 8.67 45.87 5.71
C GLU A 44 8.58 44.41 6.11
N LYS A 45 9.66 43.81 6.64
CA LYS A 45 9.67 42.46 7.19
C LYS A 45 8.65 42.24 8.31
N ALA A 46 8.47 43.24 9.18
CA ALA A 46 7.47 43.17 10.26
C ALA A 46 6.04 43.23 9.70
N ASN A 47 5.77 44.11 8.74
CA ASN A 47 4.44 44.23 8.13
C ASN A 47 4.07 42.99 7.31
N GLU A 48 4.98 42.47 6.46
CA GLU A 48 4.76 41.21 5.73
C GLU A 48 4.40 40.06 6.68
N TYR A 49 5.10 39.99 7.82
CA TYR A 49 4.82 38.94 8.81
C TYR A 49 3.46 39.14 9.48
N MET A 50 3.10 40.38 9.85
CA MET A 50 1.80 40.70 10.42
C MET A 50 0.65 40.43 9.44
N ASP A 51 0.84 40.77 8.15
CA ASP A 51 -0.14 40.48 7.10
C ASP A 51 -0.33 38.98 6.90
N SER A 52 0.74 38.20 7.04
CA SER A 52 0.65 36.74 6.98
C SER A 52 -0.17 36.16 8.13
N ILE A 53 0.05 36.66 9.36
CA ILE A 53 -0.74 36.25 10.54
C ILE A 53 -2.19 36.68 10.39
N ASN A 54 -2.45 37.90 9.93
CA ASN A 54 -3.82 38.39 9.68
C ASN A 54 -4.55 37.56 8.60
N LYS A 55 -3.83 36.92 7.69
CA LYS A 55 -4.32 35.93 6.73
C LYS A 55 -4.49 34.52 7.33
N GLY A 56 -4.32 34.35 8.64
CA GLY A 56 -4.48 33.07 9.33
C GLY A 56 -3.25 32.16 9.33
N MET A 57 -2.06 32.69 9.01
CA MET A 57 -0.83 31.88 9.06
C MET A 57 -0.32 31.69 10.50
N ASN A 58 0.23 30.50 10.76
CA ASN A 58 0.87 30.18 12.03
C ASN A 58 2.10 31.04 12.29
N SER A 59 2.38 31.39 13.56
CA SER A 59 3.51 32.26 13.96
C SER A 59 4.89 31.71 13.51
N ASP A 60 5.02 30.41 13.37
CA ASP A 60 6.28 29.74 13.04
C ASP A 60 6.34 29.25 11.58
N TYR A 61 5.42 29.70 10.73
CA TYR A 61 5.29 29.23 9.35
C TYR A 61 6.59 29.33 8.53
N LYS A 62 7.47 30.31 8.82
CA LYS A 62 8.75 30.49 8.11
C LYS A 62 9.82 29.46 8.48
N GLU A 63 9.70 28.84 9.67
CA GLU A 63 10.72 27.94 10.19
C GLU A 63 10.51 26.48 9.79
N LEU A 64 9.27 26.11 9.43
CA LEU A 64 8.91 24.74 9.12
C LEU A 64 9.44 24.31 7.76
N ASP A 65 10.22 23.25 7.70
CA ASP A 65 10.58 22.54 6.47
C ASP A 65 9.68 21.31 6.22
N ILE A 66 9.77 20.75 5.01
CA ILE A 66 8.94 19.62 4.62
C ILE A 66 9.26 18.36 5.42
N ASN A 67 10.53 18.13 5.81
CA ASN A 67 10.89 17.02 6.70
C ASN A 67 10.10 17.09 8.00
N LYS A 68 10.15 18.22 8.67
CA LYS A 68 9.49 18.44 9.95
C LYS A 68 7.96 18.42 9.82
N LEU A 69 7.42 18.98 8.72
CA LEU A 69 6.00 18.90 8.42
C LEU A 69 5.51 17.45 8.32
N VAL A 70 6.19 16.64 7.51
CA VAL A 70 5.79 15.22 7.29
C VAL A 70 6.01 14.41 8.57
N ASP A 71 7.06 14.69 9.34
CA ASP A 71 7.31 14.06 10.62
C ASP A 71 6.15 14.32 11.61
N ILE A 72 5.75 15.57 11.80
CA ILE A 72 4.60 15.94 12.65
C ILE A 72 3.33 15.26 12.14
N TRP A 73 3.03 15.41 10.85
CA TRP A 73 1.83 14.86 10.25
C TRP A 73 1.73 13.34 10.42
N LEU A 74 2.83 12.58 10.25
CA LEU A 74 2.84 11.13 10.42
C LEU A 74 2.78 10.73 11.90
N TYR A 75 3.70 11.21 12.72
CA TYR A 75 3.92 10.67 14.06
C TYR A 75 3.09 11.34 15.16
N GLU A 76 2.53 12.52 14.92
CA GLU A 76 1.70 13.19 15.92
C GLU A 76 0.22 13.19 15.54
N ILE A 77 -0.09 13.17 14.23
CA ILE A 77 -1.48 13.21 13.75
C ILE A 77 -1.91 11.82 13.26
N LYS A 78 -1.25 11.27 12.22
CA LYS A 78 -1.72 10.03 11.56
C LYS A 78 -1.57 8.77 12.40
N ILE A 79 -0.56 8.68 13.25
CA ILE A 79 -0.38 7.54 14.15
C ILE A 79 -1.51 7.45 15.21
N LYS A 80 -2.09 8.60 15.59
CA LYS A 80 -3.18 8.70 16.58
C LYS A 80 -4.57 8.65 15.95
N ASP A 81 -4.66 8.71 14.63
CA ASP A 81 -5.93 8.67 13.90
C ASP A 81 -6.42 7.22 13.80
N ASN A 82 -7.45 6.88 14.56
CA ASN A 82 -8.04 5.53 14.59
C ASN A 82 -8.57 5.07 13.24
N ASN A 83 -8.89 6.00 12.32
CA ASN A 83 -9.33 5.69 10.96
C ASN A 83 -8.15 5.42 10.02
N PHE A 84 -6.92 5.76 10.43
CA PHE A 84 -5.73 5.59 9.61
C PHE A 84 -5.10 4.20 9.85
N LYS A 85 -5.34 3.28 8.93
CA LYS A 85 -4.96 1.87 9.10
C LYS A 85 -3.45 1.69 9.28
N PRO A 86 -2.99 0.83 10.20
CA PRO A 86 -1.57 0.61 10.49
C PRO A 86 -0.72 0.25 9.26
N GLY A 87 -1.25 -0.55 8.34
CA GLY A 87 -0.54 -0.89 7.10
C GLY A 87 -0.35 0.30 6.15
N THR A 88 -1.28 1.27 6.18
CA THR A 88 -1.13 2.52 5.43
C THR A 88 -0.08 3.41 6.09
N PHE A 89 -0.07 3.48 7.43
CA PHE A 89 0.96 4.18 8.18
C PHE A 89 2.36 3.64 7.86
N ASN A 90 2.54 2.32 7.93
CA ASN A 90 3.82 1.68 7.60
C ASN A 90 4.29 2.01 6.17
N LYS A 91 3.37 2.04 5.20
CA LYS A 91 3.66 2.42 3.82
C LYS A 91 4.09 3.89 3.73
N TYR A 92 3.38 4.80 4.38
CA TYR A 92 3.67 6.24 4.36
C TYR A 92 4.97 6.57 5.08
N GLU A 93 5.25 5.92 6.22
CA GLU A 93 6.52 6.02 6.93
C GLU A 93 7.70 5.56 6.05
N GLY A 94 7.53 4.44 5.36
CA GLY A 94 8.54 3.96 4.42
C GLY A 94 8.80 4.95 3.27
N ILE A 95 7.76 5.61 2.77
CA ILE A 95 7.88 6.65 1.75
C ILE A 95 8.60 7.88 2.32
N TYR A 96 8.20 8.35 3.50
CA TYR A 96 8.85 9.46 4.19
C TYR A 96 10.35 9.19 4.34
N ARG A 97 10.72 8.06 4.92
CA ARG A 97 12.10 7.70 5.21
C ARG A 97 12.97 7.53 3.95
N ASN A 98 12.39 7.00 2.86
CA ASN A 98 13.16 6.69 1.66
C ASN A 98 13.19 7.81 0.63
N TYR A 99 12.23 8.75 0.65
CA TYR A 99 12.08 9.75 -0.41
C TYR A 99 12.00 11.19 0.09
N ILE A 100 11.66 11.44 1.35
CA ILE A 100 11.47 12.81 1.85
C ILE A 100 12.55 13.15 2.87
N LYS A 101 12.72 12.28 3.87
CA LYS A 101 13.70 12.50 4.93
C LYS A 101 15.10 12.69 4.33
N ASP A 102 15.76 13.76 4.76
CA ASP A 102 17.13 14.11 4.34
C ASP A 102 17.31 14.27 2.82
N SER A 103 16.22 14.56 2.09
CA SER A 103 16.23 14.79 0.64
C SER A 103 16.19 16.29 0.30
N ASP A 104 16.56 16.62 -0.95
CA ASP A 104 16.52 18.00 -1.44
C ASP A 104 15.14 18.65 -1.22
N VAL A 105 14.06 17.89 -1.41
CA VAL A 105 12.69 18.40 -1.18
C VAL A 105 12.37 18.51 0.30
N GLY A 106 12.90 17.62 1.13
CA GLY A 106 12.67 17.62 2.58
C GLY A 106 13.17 18.89 3.27
N PHE A 107 14.28 19.46 2.81
CA PHE A 107 14.87 20.71 3.36
C PHE A 107 14.20 21.99 2.89
N LEU A 108 13.28 21.92 1.90
CA LEU A 108 12.56 23.09 1.46
C LEU A 108 11.61 23.62 2.55
N LYS A 109 11.53 24.93 2.67
CA LYS A 109 10.57 25.57 3.58
C LYS A 109 9.15 25.44 3.04
N VAL A 110 8.23 25.02 3.88
CA VAL A 110 6.83 24.74 3.53
C VAL A 110 6.16 25.96 2.89
N PHE A 111 6.30 27.15 3.51
CA PHE A 111 5.64 28.38 3.06
C PHE A 111 6.10 28.86 1.68
N SER A 112 7.35 28.55 1.29
CA SER A 112 7.95 29.00 0.01
C SER A 112 7.99 27.89 -1.05
N CYS A 113 7.55 26.70 -0.73
CA CYS A 113 7.54 25.57 -1.66
C CYS A 113 6.49 25.79 -2.76
N LYS A 114 6.94 25.80 -4.01
CA LYS A 114 6.10 25.97 -5.20
C LYS A 114 5.92 24.65 -5.94
N THR A 115 4.87 24.54 -6.75
CA THR A 115 4.59 23.38 -7.61
C THR A 115 5.82 22.97 -8.44
N ILE A 116 6.58 23.94 -8.95
CA ILE A 116 7.78 23.64 -9.75
C ILE A 116 8.88 22.92 -8.96
N ASN A 117 9.00 23.16 -7.65
CA ASN A 117 9.96 22.46 -6.80
C ASN A 117 9.61 20.98 -6.69
N ILE A 118 8.34 20.69 -6.43
CA ILE A 118 7.83 19.31 -6.34
C ILE A 118 7.92 18.61 -7.70
N GLN A 119 7.56 19.32 -8.80
CA GLN A 119 7.63 18.76 -10.15
C GLN A 119 9.07 18.39 -10.53
N LYS A 120 10.05 19.27 -10.28
CA LYS A 120 11.47 18.98 -10.53
C LYS A 120 11.93 17.76 -9.74
N TYR A 121 11.46 17.61 -8.51
CA TYR A 121 11.79 16.45 -7.68
C TYR A 121 11.21 15.15 -8.26
N TYR A 122 9.97 15.15 -8.73
CA TYR A 122 9.37 13.96 -9.38
C TYR A 122 10.08 13.59 -10.67
N ASN A 123 10.46 14.58 -11.49
CA ASN A 123 11.23 14.35 -12.72
C ASN A 123 12.59 13.70 -12.39
N LYS A 124 13.32 14.24 -11.40
CA LYS A 124 14.59 13.69 -10.91
C LYS A 124 14.45 12.23 -10.42
N LEU A 125 13.33 11.89 -9.76
CA LEU A 125 13.07 10.51 -9.33
C LEU A 125 12.78 9.60 -10.52
N SER A 126 12.03 10.06 -11.51
CA SER A 126 11.77 9.31 -12.75
C SER A 126 13.06 9.03 -13.52
N GLU A 127 13.93 10.03 -13.68
CA GLU A 127 15.26 9.89 -14.27
C GLU A 127 16.15 8.88 -13.53
N LYS A 128 15.98 8.76 -12.21
CA LYS A 128 16.61 7.72 -11.37
C LYS A 128 15.93 6.34 -11.45
N GLY A 129 15.02 6.13 -12.39
CA GLY A 129 14.34 4.86 -12.61
C GLY A 129 13.23 4.54 -11.62
N LYS A 130 12.71 5.52 -10.86
CA LYS A 130 11.55 5.27 -9.99
C LYS A 130 10.28 5.19 -10.82
N THR A 131 9.45 4.16 -10.53
CA THR A 131 8.22 3.91 -11.28
C THR A 131 7.15 4.98 -11.05
N GLU A 132 6.26 5.14 -12.02
CA GLU A 132 5.09 6.02 -11.91
C GLU A 132 4.29 5.76 -10.61
N SER A 133 4.09 4.48 -10.25
CA SER A 133 3.38 4.06 -9.04
C SER A 133 4.09 4.52 -7.76
N GLN A 134 5.42 4.46 -7.71
CA GLN A 134 6.21 4.96 -6.57
C GLN A 134 6.04 6.47 -6.40
N ILE A 135 6.13 7.22 -7.50
CA ILE A 135 5.97 8.69 -7.49
C ILE A 135 4.53 9.08 -7.15
N LYS A 136 3.51 8.36 -7.66
CA LYS A 136 2.10 8.54 -7.24
C LYS A 136 1.91 8.35 -5.74
N ASN A 137 2.55 7.35 -5.15
CA ASN A 137 2.47 7.12 -3.71
C ASN A 137 3.19 8.21 -2.91
N LEU A 138 4.33 8.71 -3.38
CA LEU A 138 5.02 9.86 -2.79
C LEU A 138 4.15 11.12 -2.85
N ASN A 139 3.51 11.39 -4.01
CA ASN A 139 2.59 12.52 -4.15
C ASN A 139 1.43 12.45 -3.14
N LYS A 140 0.88 11.24 -2.88
CA LYS A 140 -0.17 11.07 -1.85
C LYS A 140 0.29 11.50 -0.46
N VAL A 141 1.52 11.17 -0.09
CA VAL A 141 2.09 11.54 1.23
C VAL A 141 2.32 13.04 1.31
N LEU A 142 3.00 13.62 0.32
CA LEU A 142 3.27 15.07 0.28
C LEU A 142 1.97 15.87 0.22
N LYS A 143 1.02 15.48 -0.65
CA LYS A 143 -0.28 16.15 -0.75
C LYS A 143 -1.01 16.15 0.58
N GLY A 144 -1.09 15.00 1.28
CA GLY A 144 -1.74 14.92 2.58
C GLY A 144 -1.06 15.76 3.66
N ALA A 145 0.27 15.81 3.67
CA ALA A 145 1.02 16.66 4.60
C ALA A 145 0.83 18.16 4.30
N PHE A 146 0.79 18.56 3.02
CA PHE A 146 0.52 19.95 2.66
C PHE A 146 -0.94 20.35 2.89
N ASP A 147 -1.92 19.45 2.73
CA ASP A 147 -3.31 19.71 3.13
C ASP A 147 -3.40 19.99 4.64
N TYR A 148 -2.68 19.21 5.45
CA TYR A 148 -2.53 19.49 6.88
C TYR A 148 -1.83 20.83 7.14
N ALA A 149 -0.78 21.16 6.37
CA ALA A 149 -0.08 22.44 6.52
C ALA A 149 -0.97 23.65 6.22
N ILE A 150 -1.92 23.54 5.28
CA ILE A 150 -2.94 24.58 5.03
C ILE A 150 -3.87 24.70 6.23
N GLN A 151 -4.35 23.58 6.75
CA GLN A 151 -5.26 23.54 7.90
C GLN A 151 -4.64 24.21 9.15
N GLU A 152 -3.35 24.01 9.36
CA GLU A 152 -2.60 24.58 10.48
C GLU A 152 -2.01 25.98 10.18
N GLY A 153 -2.28 26.55 9.01
CA GLY A 153 -1.80 27.88 8.63
C GLY A 153 -0.30 28.00 8.35
N TYR A 154 0.39 26.90 8.02
CA TYR A 154 1.80 26.91 7.65
C TYR A 154 2.03 27.33 6.18
N THR A 155 1.02 27.21 5.34
CA THR A 155 1.02 27.65 3.94
C THR A 155 -0.42 27.93 3.48
N LEU A 156 -0.56 28.72 2.41
CA LEU A 156 -1.85 29.04 1.82
C LEU A 156 -2.24 28.09 0.67
N ASN A 157 -1.26 27.38 0.09
CA ASN A 157 -1.47 26.57 -1.09
C ASN A 157 -0.79 25.19 -0.94
N ASN A 158 -1.39 24.18 -1.59
CA ASN A 158 -0.78 22.85 -1.69
C ASN A 158 -0.01 22.76 -3.02
N PRO A 159 1.34 22.74 -3.00
CA PRO A 159 2.15 22.69 -4.22
C PRO A 159 2.02 21.36 -4.99
N CYS A 160 1.48 20.31 -4.36
CA CYS A 160 1.27 19.01 -4.99
C CYS A 160 -0.02 18.94 -5.82
N GLN A 161 -0.90 19.94 -5.72
CA GLN A 161 -2.24 19.87 -6.34
C GLN A 161 -2.19 19.82 -7.87
N PHE A 162 -1.26 20.57 -8.47
CA PHE A 162 -1.13 20.73 -9.93
C PHE A 162 0.14 20.10 -10.49
N THR A 163 0.74 19.14 -9.77
CA THR A 163 1.88 18.38 -10.27
C THR A 163 1.43 17.27 -11.22
N SER A 164 2.22 17.04 -12.26
CA SER A 164 2.08 15.91 -13.17
C SER A 164 3.01 14.77 -12.72
N ILE A 165 2.50 13.55 -12.74
CA ILE A 165 3.35 12.40 -12.46
C ILE A 165 4.05 12.01 -13.77
N PRO A 166 5.41 12.03 -13.82
CA PRO A 166 6.13 11.63 -15.00
C PRO A 166 5.79 10.19 -15.40
N ARG A 167 5.39 10.01 -16.66
CA ARG A 167 5.25 8.69 -17.26
C ARG A 167 6.62 8.30 -17.81
N GLN A 168 7.04 7.07 -17.58
CA GLN A 168 8.17 6.53 -18.31
C GLN A 168 7.72 6.40 -19.77
N GLU A 169 8.45 7.04 -20.68
CA GLU A 169 8.24 6.83 -22.10
C GLU A 169 8.43 5.33 -22.37
N LYS A 170 7.38 4.69 -22.87
CA LYS A 170 7.50 3.36 -23.46
C LYS A 170 8.47 3.51 -24.61
N LYS A 171 9.62 2.85 -24.55
CA LYS A 171 10.54 2.78 -25.68
C LYS A 171 9.76 2.18 -26.85
N ASP A 172 9.71 2.96 -27.91
CA ASP A 172 9.22 2.68 -29.26
C ASP A 172 8.02 1.74 -29.39
N PHE A 173 7.03 2.26 -30.10
CA PHE A 173 5.87 1.56 -30.65
C PHE A 173 6.33 0.39 -31.54
N ASP A 174 6.65 -0.72 -30.91
CA ASP A 174 6.45 -2.00 -31.54
C ASP A 174 5.02 -2.44 -31.18
N GLU A 175 4.23 -2.79 -32.15
CA GLU A 175 2.78 -3.07 -32.06
C GLU A 175 2.47 -4.33 -31.23
N THR A 176 3.25 -4.64 -30.26
CA THR A 176 3.03 -5.75 -29.36
C THR A 176 2.53 -5.24 -28.01
N ILE A 177 1.19 -5.27 -27.88
CA ILE A 177 0.46 -5.44 -26.62
C ILE A 177 0.90 -4.49 -25.51
N GLU A 178 0.00 -3.58 -25.12
CA GLU A 178 0.09 -2.89 -23.82
C GLU A 178 0.63 -3.85 -22.75
N GLU A 179 1.88 -3.70 -22.36
CA GLU A 179 2.36 -4.19 -21.06
C GLU A 179 1.71 -3.32 -19.96
N ASN A 180 0.40 -3.47 -19.78
CA ASN A 180 -0.15 -3.48 -18.45
C ASN A 180 0.69 -4.49 -17.68
N GLU A 181 1.15 -4.21 -16.46
CA GLU A 181 1.86 -5.19 -15.63
C GLU A 181 1.24 -6.55 -15.91
N SER A 182 1.94 -7.39 -16.66
CA SER A 182 1.36 -8.62 -17.22
C SER A 182 0.92 -9.44 -16.02
N ILE A 183 -0.39 -9.74 -15.95
CA ILE A 183 -0.93 -10.54 -14.86
C ILE A 183 -0.26 -11.90 -14.98
N GLU A 184 0.65 -12.20 -14.08
CA GLU A 184 1.33 -13.49 -14.05
C GLU A 184 0.33 -14.57 -13.61
N ILE A 185 0.05 -15.52 -14.49
CA ILE A 185 -0.82 -16.68 -14.26
C ILE A 185 0.00 -17.93 -14.54
N PHE A 186 -0.14 -18.97 -13.73
CA PHE A 186 0.39 -20.28 -14.05
C PHE A 186 -0.45 -20.91 -15.16
N ASP A 187 0.20 -21.48 -16.18
CA ASP A 187 -0.50 -22.22 -17.19
C ASP A 187 -1.01 -23.58 -16.66
N ASN A 188 -1.82 -24.28 -17.44
CA ASN A 188 -2.45 -25.53 -16.99
C ASN A 188 -1.41 -26.60 -16.64
N LYS A 189 -0.32 -26.71 -17.40
CA LYS A 189 0.76 -27.69 -17.12
C LYS A 189 1.52 -27.35 -15.84
N GLU A 190 1.78 -26.06 -15.62
CA GLU A 190 2.40 -25.59 -14.38
C GLU A 190 1.49 -25.84 -13.17
N ILE A 191 0.17 -25.59 -13.30
CA ILE A 191 -0.83 -25.86 -12.25
C ILE A 191 -0.90 -27.36 -11.95
N GLU A 192 -1.02 -28.22 -12.96
CA GLU A 192 -1.02 -29.66 -12.81
C GLU A 192 0.24 -30.13 -12.08
N LYS A 193 1.42 -29.69 -12.51
CA LYS A 193 2.69 -30.02 -11.86
C LYS A 193 2.73 -29.56 -10.39
N ILE A 194 2.24 -28.35 -10.07
CA ILE A 194 2.15 -27.86 -8.69
C ILE A 194 1.24 -28.76 -7.85
N ILE A 195 0.09 -29.13 -8.38
CA ILE A 195 -0.88 -30.02 -7.70
C ILE A 195 -0.27 -31.39 -7.44
N ASP A 196 0.37 -31.99 -8.46
CA ASP A 196 0.98 -33.33 -8.37
C ASP A 196 2.08 -33.35 -7.30
N ILE A 197 2.95 -32.30 -7.28
CA ILE A 197 4.01 -32.19 -6.27
C ILE A 197 3.38 -32.10 -4.86
N CYS A 198 2.39 -31.23 -4.68
CA CYS A 198 1.75 -31.04 -3.37
C CYS A 198 1.07 -32.32 -2.91
N ASN A 199 0.36 -33.03 -3.79
CA ASN A 199 -0.28 -34.29 -3.46
C ASN A 199 0.74 -35.38 -3.11
N SER A 200 1.79 -35.54 -3.90
CA SER A 200 2.86 -36.50 -3.63
C SER A 200 3.54 -36.27 -2.27
N GLU A 201 3.81 -35.02 -1.93
CA GLU A 201 4.39 -34.68 -0.62
C GLU A 201 3.44 -35.02 0.53
N ILE A 202 2.13 -34.72 0.37
CA ILE A 202 1.11 -35.02 1.37
C ILE A 202 0.91 -36.54 1.52
N GLU A 203 0.91 -37.31 0.43
CA GLU A 203 0.82 -38.77 0.44
C GLU A 203 2.03 -39.43 1.11
N ASN A 204 3.18 -38.77 1.09
CA ASN A 204 4.40 -39.17 1.82
C ASN A 204 4.43 -38.63 3.27
N ASP A 205 3.28 -38.36 3.86
CA ASP A 205 3.13 -37.86 5.23
C ASP A 205 3.83 -36.53 5.54
N ASN A 206 4.09 -35.72 4.52
CA ASN A 206 4.67 -34.39 4.72
C ASN A 206 3.61 -33.44 5.27
N THR A 207 3.75 -33.05 6.53
CA THR A 207 2.80 -32.20 7.26
C THR A 207 3.09 -30.70 7.13
N ASP A 208 3.97 -30.31 6.20
CA ASP A 208 4.32 -28.93 5.99
C ASP A 208 3.14 -28.10 5.47
N TYR A 209 2.83 -27.03 6.17
CA TYR A 209 1.74 -26.11 5.86
C TYR A 209 1.75 -25.59 4.42
N LEU A 210 2.94 -25.53 3.79
CA LEU A 210 3.09 -24.91 2.46
C LEU A 210 2.26 -25.64 1.40
N TYR A 211 2.30 -26.96 1.38
CA TYR A 211 1.58 -27.79 0.39
C TYR A 211 0.07 -27.64 0.54
N TYR A 212 -0.43 -27.67 1.77
CA TYR A 212 -1.86 -27.48 2.07
C TYR A 212 -2.34 -26.06 1.75
N MET A 213 -1.51 -25.04 1.98
CA MET A 213 -1.83 -23.65 1.63
C MET A 213 -1.89 -23.44 0.12
N ILE A 214 -0.97 -24.04 -0.65
CA ILE A 214 -0.97 -23.95 -2.12
C ILE A 214 -2.26 -24.53 -2.68
N LEU A 215 -2.62 -25.76 -2.29
CA LEU A 215 -3.84 -26.43 -2.77
C LEU A 215 -5.10 -25.66 -2.34
N LEU A 216 -5.14 -25.17 -1.08
CA LEU A 216 -6.26 -24.36 -0.62
C LEU A 216 -6.39 -23.06 -1.42
N GLU A 217 -5.30 -22.38 -1.75
CA GLU A 217 -5.36 -21.14 -2.54
C GLU A 217 -5.81 -21.40 -3.97
N LEU A 218 -5.34 -22.48 -4.60
CA LEU A 218 -5.82 -22.92 -5.93
C LEU A 218 -7.30 -23.35 -5.92
N GLY A 219 -7.85 -23.80 -4.77
CA GLY A 219 -9.26 -24.18 -4.63
C GLY A 219 -10.18 -23.08 -4.10
N SER A 220 -9.65 -21.95 -3.63
CA SER A 220 -10.44 -20.90 -2.97
C SER A 220 -10.16 -19.47 -3.47
N GLY A 221 -8.99 -19.25 -4.05
CA GLY A 221 -8.55 -17.91 -4.47
C GLY A 221 -8.43 -16.90 -3.32
N LEU A 222 -8.13 -17.33 -2.11
CA LEU A 222 -7.90 -16.45 -0.96
C LEU A 222 -6.70 -15.53 -1.21
N ARG A 223 -6.70 -14.35 -0.57
CA ARG A 223 -5.48 -13.52 -0.53
C ARG A 223 -4.50 -14.10 0.49
N GLN A 224 -3.19 -13.94 0.27
CA GLN A 224 -2.15 -14.39 1.20
C GLN A 224 -2.45 -14.04 2.67
N ALA A 225 -2.87 -12.82 2.94
CA ALA A 225 -3.17 -12.37 4.29
C ALA A 225 -4.46 -13.00 4.86
N GLU A 226 -5.41 -13.36 4.01
CA GLU A 226 -6.66 -14.05 4.39
C GLU A 226 -6.36 -15.51 4.76
N ILE A 227 -5.55 -16.22 3.96
CA ILE A 227 -5.19 -17.62 4.24
C ILE A 227 -4.31 -17.74 5.49
N LEU A 228 -3.36 -16.81 5.69
CA LEU A 228 -2.55 -16.73 6.92
C LEU A 228 -3.38 -16.42 8.16
N GLY A 229 -4.48 -15.69 8.01
CA GLY A 229 -5.40 -15.31 9.09
C GLY A 229 -6.60 -16.22 9.26
N LEU A 230 -6.63 -17.37 8.58
CA LEU A 230 -7.75 -18.29 8.62
C LEU A 230 -7.82 -19.01 9.97
N GLN A 231 -8.94 -18.85 10.67
CA GLN A 231 -9.22 -19.48 11.97
C GLN A 231 -10.05 -20.77 11.79
N LYS A 232 -9.90 -21.73 12.68
CA LYS A 232 -10.60 -23.04 12.67
C LYS A 232 -12.11 -22.89 12.46
N GLN A 233 -12.77 -22.00 13.19
CA GLN A 233 -14.22 -21.73 13.10
C GLN A 233 -14.69 -21.17 11.74
N ASN A 234 -13.78 -20.62 10.94
CA ASN A 234 -14.13 -19.96 9.70
C ASN A 234 -13.97 -20.85 8.46
N ILE A 235 -13.62 -22.12 8.63
CA ILE A 235 -13.48 -23.10 7.56
C ILE A 235 -14.17 -24.42 7.90
N GLN A 236 -15.19 -24.73 7.12
CA GLN A 236 -15.95 -26.00 7.13
C GLN A 236 -16.14 -26.41 5.65
N ASN A 237 -17.38 -26.65 5.21
CA ASN A 237 -17.71 -26.82 3.78
C ASN A 237 -17.55 -25.52 2.95
N GLU A 238 -17.39 -24.40 3.64
CA GLU A 238 -17.20 -23.07 3.10
C GLU A 238 -16.19 -22.30 3.95
N ILE A 239 -15.56 -21.31 3.35
CA ILE A 239 -14.70 -20.35 4.07
C ILE A 239 -15.44 -19.04 4.28
N LYS A 240 -15.52 -18.59 5.54
CA LYS A 240 -16.01 -17.26 5.90
C LYS A 240 -14.82 -16.32 6.10
N VAL A 241 -14.50 -15.51 5.08
CA VAL A 241 -13.40 -14.54 5.16
C VAL A 241 -13.83 -13.37 6.04
N LYS A 242 -13.41 -13.36 7.30
CA LYS A 242 -13.75 -12.32 8.30
C LYS A 242 -12.53 -11.53 8.78
N LYS A 243 -11.36 -12.15 8.76
CA LYS A 243 -10.11 -11.56 9.26
C LYS A 243 -8.96 -11.85 8.29
N GLN A 244 -7.92 -11.06 8.43
CA GLN A 244 -6.65 -11.24 7.71
C GLN A 244 -5.49 -11.02 8.65
N LEU A 245 -4.39 -11.73 8.46
CA LEU A 245 -3.17 -11.55 9.24
C LEU A 245 -2.36 -10.40 8.66
N GLN A 246 -1.97 -9.44 9.50
CA GLN A 246 -1.13 -8.32 9.08
C GLN A 246 0.07 -8.16 10.00
N LYS A 247 1.25 -8.02 9.39
CA LYS A 247 2.48 -7.63 10.07
C LYS A 247 2.52 -6.12 10.18
N ILE A 248 2.47 -5.61 11.42
CA ILE A 248 2.42 -4.19 11.75
C ILE A 248 3.75 -3.80 12.38
N LYS A 249 4.40 -2.79 11.85
CA LYS A 249 5.62 -2.22 12.41
C LYS A 249 5.27 -1.39 13.63
N LYS A 250 5.93 -1.64 14.74
CA LYS A 250 5.82 -0.82 15.95
C LYS A 250 6.78 0.34 15.89
N PHE A 251 6.40 1.43 16.55
CA PHE A 251 7.23 2.61 16.67
C PHE A 251 7.31 3.03 18.14
N LYS A 252 8.53 3.29 18.60
CA LYS A 252 8.82 3.93 19.87
C LYS A 252 9.74 5.11 19.60
N ASP A 253 9.41 6.29 20.13
CA ASP A 253 10.18 7.52 19.90
C ASP A 253 10.49 7.79 18.42
N LYS A 254 9.47 7.61 17.54
CA LYS A 254 9.55 7.77 16.07
C LYS A 254 10.54 6.81 15.39
N LYS A 255 11.07 5.82 16.10
CA LYS A 255 11.95 4.77 15.58
C LYS A 255 11.20 3.45 15.50
N ALA A 256 11.56 2.63 14.53
CA ALA A 256 11.03 1.27 14.43
C ALA A 256 11.45 0.44 15.66
N ASP A 257 10.48 -0.12 16.34
CA ASP A 257 10.64 -0.96 17.54
C ASP A 257 9.98 -2.32 17.31
N GLY A 258 10.52 -3.05 16.32
CA GLY A 258 10.06 -4.39 15.99
C GLY A 258 8.74 -4.43 15.19
N TYR A 259 8.12 -5.61 15.20
CA TYR A 259 6.89 -5.91 14.47
C TYR A 259 5.92 -6.65 15.38
N GLU A 260 4.65 -6.49 15.10
CA GLU A 260 3.57 -7.26 15.67
C GLU A 260 2.74 -7.90 14.55
N ILE A 261 2.34 -9.15 14.73
CA ILE A 261 1.44 -9.83 13.81
C ILE A 261 0.05 -9.82 14.44
N LYS A 262 -0.91 -9.20 13.76
CA LYS A 262 -2.30 -9.05 14.24
C LYS A 262 -3.31 -9.58 13.24
N LEU A 263 -4.36 -10.19 13.77
CA LEU A 263 -5.60 -10.43 13.04
C LEU A 263 -6.41 -9.13 12.99
N ILE A 264 -6.67 -8.66 11.78
CA ILE A 264 -7.44 -7.44 11.54
C ILE A 264 -8.61 -7.72 10.59
N THR A 265 -9.66 -6.92 10.71
CA THR A 265 -10.78 -6.94 9.77
C THR A 265 -10.33 -6.43 8.39
N PRO A 266 -10.79 -7.02 7.28
CA PRO A 266 -10.51 -6.52 5.93
C PRO A 266 -10.90 -5.06 5.74
N LYS A 267 -10.30 -4.42 4.72
CA LYS A 267 -10.48 -2.96 4.49
C LYS A 267 -11.86 -2.56 3.96
N THR A 268 -12.53 -3.47 3.27
CA THR A 268 -13.82 -3.21 2.59
C THR A 268 -14.84 -4.29 2.94
N THR A 269 -16.11 -3.93 2.93
CA THR A 269 -17.22 -4.86 3.11
C THR A 269 -17.20 -5.98 2.08
N ASN A 270 -16.83 -5.71 0.83
CA ASN A 270 -16.70 -6.69 -0.25
C ASN A 270 -15.58 -7.74 0.00
N SER A 271 -14.67 -7.46 0.94
CA SER A 271 -13.66 -8.45 1.34
C SER A 271 -14.21 -9.47 2.34
N ILE A 272 -15.33 -9.16 3.02
CA ILE A 272 -16.06 -10.12 3.87
C ILE A 272 -16.97 -10.89 2.94
N ARG A 273 -16.65 -12.17 2.74
CA ARG A 273 -17.36 -13.05 1.80
C ARG A 273 -17.32 -14.49 2.26
N THR A 274 -18.20 -15.27 1.71
CA THR A 274 -18.21 -16.74 1.86
C THR A 274 -17.77 -17.38 0.55
N ILE A 275 -16.89 -18.36 0.62
CA ILE A 275 -16.36 -19.09 -0.53
C ILE A 275 -16.73 -20.56 -0.35
N GLN A 276 -17.47 -21.13 -1.29
CA GLN A 276 -17.72 -22.55 -1.36
C GLN A 276 -16.44 -23.27 -1.80
N LEU A 277 -16.12 -24.38 -1.16
CA LEU A 277 -14.94 -25.16 -1.45
C LEU A 277 -15.29 -26.42 -2.27
N PRO A 278 -14.42 -26.85 -3.19
CA PRO A 278 -14.49 -28.18 -3.77
C PRO A 278 -14.35 -29.28 -2.69
N ASP A 279 -15.08 -30.37 -2.83
CA ASP A 279 -15.08 -31.49 -1.85
C ASP A 279 -13.68 -32.04 -1.56
N VAL A 280 -12.82 -32.08 -2.59
CA VAL A 280 -11.42 -32.50 -2.44
C VAL A 280 -10.63 -31.58 -1.51
N ILE A 281 -10.89 -30.29 -1.56
CA ILE A 281 -10.23 -29.29 -0.70
C ILE A 281 -10.81 -29.35 0.73
N ILE A 282 -12.11 -29.61 0.88
CA ILE A 282 -12.72 -29.80 2.19
C ILE A 282 -12.03 -30.98 2.92
N LYS A 283 -11.95 -32.16 2.27
CA LYS A 283 -11.27 -33.33 2.83
C LYS A 283 -9.81 -33.06 3.18
N LEU A 284 -9.09 -32.38 2.29
CA LEU A 284 -7.69 -31.97 2.50
C LEU A 284 -7.52 -31.16 3.79
N ILE A 285 -8.37 -30.16 3.97
CA ILE A 285 -8.28 -29.26 5.13
C ILE A 285 -8.76 -29.93 6.41
N ASP A 286 -9.75 -30.78 6.35
CA ASP A 286 -10.19 -31.54 7.54
C ASP A 286 -9.07 -32.46 8.03
N ASN A 287 -8.39 -33.17 7.14
CA ASN A 287 -7.19 -33.93 7.48
C ASN A 287 -6.08 -33.03 8.08
N TYR A 288 -5.86 -31.89 7.49
CA TYR A 288 -4.85 -30.95 8.01
C TYR A 288 -5.19 -30.38 9.40
N LYS A 289 -6.48 -30.16 9.70
CA LYS A 289 -6.92 -29.77 11.06
C LYS A 289 -6.59 -30.84 12.10
N LEU A 290 -6.72 -32.11 11.76
CA LEU A 290 -6.33 -33.20 12.65
C LEU A 290 -4.81 -33.20 12.92
N ILE A 291 -4.01 -32.97 11.88
CA ILE A 291 -2.55 -32.79 12.01
C ILE A 291 -2.23 -31.60 12.93
N GLN A 292 -2.92 -30.50 12.77
CA GLN A 292 -2.74 -29.32 13.63
C GLN A 292 -3.16 -29.60 15.08
N GLU A 293 -4.25 -30.28 15.31
CA GLU A 293 -4.73 -30.66 16.65
C GLU A 293 -3.68 -31.48 17.39
N ASN A 294 -3.12 -32.53 16.75
CA ASN A 294 -2.04 -33.33 17.30
C ASN A 294 -0.78 -32.49 17.60
N LYS A 295 -0.40 -31.61 16.69
CA LYS A 295 0.75 -30.70 16.86
C LYS A 295 0.56 -29.77 18.05
N TRP A 296 -0.61 -29.15 18.19
CA TRP A 296 -0.90 -28.21 19.27
C TRP A 296 -0.90 -28.93 20.62
N GLN A 297 -1.44 -30.15 20.66
CA GLN A 297 -1.41 -31.00 21.84
C GLN A 297 0.01 -31.36 22.30
N GLN A 298 0.90 -31.70 21.35
CA GLN A 298 2.32 -31.98 21.64
C GLN A 298 3.05 -30.75 22.26
N HIS A 299 2.56 -29.52 21.97
CA HIS A 299 3.06 -28.27 22.58
C HIS A 299 2.31 -27.87 23.84
N GLY A 300 1.44 -28.73 24.39
CA GLY A 300 0.63 -28.40 25.57
C GLY A 300 -0.39 -27.27 25.34
N LYS A 301 -0.82 -27.07 24.09
CA LYS A 301 -1.77 -26.03 23.69
C LYS A 301 -3.07 -26.64 23.20
N VAL A 302 -4.15 -25.85 23.25
CA VAL A 302 -5.47 -26.26 22.73
C VAL A 302 -5.68 -25.65 21.35
N PHE A 303 -6.06 -26.48 20.38
CA PHE A 303 -6.46 -26.05 19.03
C PHE A 303 -7.98 -25.77 19.06
N ASP A 304 -8.34 -24.57 19.51
CA ASP A 304 -9.72 -24.09 19.65
C ASP A 304 -10.23 -23.40 18.36
N ASP A 305 -11.46 -22.93 18.42
CA ASP A 305 -12.14 -22.28 17.29
C ASP A 305 -11.48 -20.97 16.83
N GLU A 306 -10.77 -20.26 17.71
CA GLU A 306 -10.05 -19.03 17.37
C GLU A 306 -8.64 -19.29 16.89
N SER A 307 -8.14 -20.51 17.02
CA SER A 307 -6.80 -20.90 16.59
C SER A 307 -6.62 -20.76 15.07
N LEU A 308 -5.43 -20.31 14.66
CA LEU A 308 -5.06 -20.25 13.25
C LEU A 308 -4.90 -21.68 12.70
N VAL A 309 -5.47 -21.92 11.52
CA VAL A 309 -5.34 -23.21 10.82
C VAL A 309 -3.90 -23.45 10.39
N PHE A 310 -3.23 -22.41 9.88
CA PHE A 310 -1.85 -22.50 9.42
C PHE A 310 -0.91 -21.82 10.41
N THR A 311 0.02 -22.60 10.98
CA THR A 311 0.96 -22.13 11.99
C THR A 311 2.36 -22.68 11.74
N THR A 312 3.35 -22.04 12.36
CA THR A 312 4.74 -22.56 12.42
C THR A 312 4.81 -23.86 13.22
N SER A 313 6.00 -24.50 13.25
CA SER A 313 6.26 -25.66 14.13
C SER A 313 5.88 -25.40 15.59
N GLU A 314 6.08 -24.16 16.06
CA GLU A 314 5.83 -23.74 17.46
C GLU A 314 4.36 -23.30 17.71
N CYS A 315 3.43 -23.62 16.81
CA CYS A 315 2.04 -23.17 16.87
C CYS A 315 1.88 -21.64 16.97
N THR A 316 2.70 -20.90 16.25
CA THR A 316 2.64 -19.43 16.15
C THR A 316 2.25 -18.97 14.75
N ALA A 317 1.83 -17.71 14.61
CA ALA A 317 1.48 -17.15 13.32
C ALA A 317 2.66 -17.13 12.34
N ILE A 318 2.42 -17.52 11.09
CA ILE A 318 3.44 -17.52 10.03
C ILE A 318 3.70 -16.10 9.56
N ASP A 319 4.98 -15.69 9.55
CA ASP A 319 5.39 -14.43 8.94
C ASP A 319 5.24 -14.51 7.41
N SER A 320 4.54 -13.54 6.83
CA SER A 320 4.31 -13.47 5.39
C SER A 320 5.61 -13.47 4.55
N SER A 321 6.69 -12.88 5.09
CA SER A 321 7.99 -12.87 4.41
C SER A 321 8.64 -14.26 4.38
N ASN A 322 8.42 -15.09 5.42
CA ASN A 322 8.91 -16.46 5.46
C ASN A 322 8.12 -17.35 4.49
N LEU A 323 6.81 -17.17 4.40
CA LEU A 323 6.00 -17.86 3.39
C LEU A 323 6.52 -17.56 1.97
N LEU A 324 6.76 -16.29 1.64
CA LEU A 324 7.26 -15.90 0.31
C LEU A 324 8.66 -16.46 0.00
N LYS A 325 9.55 -16.54 1.01
CA LYS A 325 10.86 -17.19 0.83
C LYS A 325 10.71 -18.69 0.55
N ARG A 326 9.83 -19.38 1.29
CA ARG A 326 9.55 -20.79 1.08
C ARG A 326 8.88 -21.05 -0.26
N TRP A 327 7.94 -20.20 -0.67
CA TRP A 327 7.32 -20.25 -1.99
C TRP A 327 8.37 -20.14 -3.12
N LYS A 328 9.27 -19.16 -3.02
CA LYS A 328 10.36 -19.03 -3.99
C LYS A 328 11.24 -20.27 -4.04
N LYS A 329 11.57 -20.84 -2.89
CA LYS A 329 12.36 -22.07 -2.79
C LYS A 329 11.63 -23.25 -3.45
N PHE A 330 10.32 -23.42 -3.15
CA PHE A 330 9.47 -24.45 -3.76
C PHE A 330 9.49 -24.38 -5.30
N LEU A 331 9.34 -23.20 -5.88
CA LEU A 331 9.37 -23.03 -7.34
C LEU A 331 10.73 -23.41 -7.93
N ILE A 332 11.82 -23.00 -7.32
CA ILE A 332 13.18 -23.29 -7.78
C ILE A 332 13.48 -24.80 -7.72
N GLU A 333 13.19 -25.44 -6.59
CA GLU A 333 13.46 -26.87 -6.36
C GLU A 333 12.67 -27.78 -7.31
N ASN A 334 11.52 -27.31 -7.76
CA ASN A 334 10.66 -28.07 -8.66
C ASN A 334 10.76 -27.63 -10.14
N ASN A 335 11.78 -26.82 -10.49
CA ASN A 335 11.96 -26.32 -11.86
C ASN A 335 10.69 -25.70 -12.45
N LEU A 336 10.07 -24.80 -11.66
CA LEU A 336 8.91 -23.98 -12.05
C LEU A 336 9.36 -22.53 -12.24
N PRO A 337 8.77 -21.78 -13.18
CA PRO A 337 9.10 -20.38 -13.37
C PRO A 337 8.70 -19.58 -12.11
N TYR A 338 9.54 -18.60 -11.75
CA TYR A 338 9.22 -17.74 -10.61
C TYR A 338 8.02 -16.86 -10.95
N LYS A 339 6.94 -17.05 -10.20
CA LYS A 339 5.78 -16.18 -10.16
C LYS A 339 5.45 -15.86 -8.71
N LYS A 340 4.87 -14.68 -8.47
CA LYS A 340 4.52 -14.22 -7.12
C LYS A 340 3.47 -15.16 -6.51
N TRP A 341 3.41 -15.27 -5.18
CA TRP A 341 2.36 -16.04 -4.48
C TRP A 341 0.94 -15.69 -4.98
N HIS A 342 0.69 -14.40 -5.22
CA HIS A 342 -0.62 -13.93 -5.69
C HIS A 342 -1.03 -14.48 -7.07
N SER A 343 -0.08 -15.01 -7.84
CA SER A 343 -0.36 -15.68 -9.12
C SER A 343 -1.18 -16.95 -8.96
N LEU A 344 -1.14 -17.64 -7.80
CA LEU A 344 -2.03 -18.77 -7.49
C LEU A 344 -3.50 -18.34 -7.50
N ARG A 345 -3.81 -17.19 -6.92
CA ARG A 345 -5.15 -16.62 -6.94
C ARG A 345 -5.60 -16.20 -8.35
N HIS A 346 -4.69 -15.68 -9.17
CA HIS A 346 -4.99 -15.39 -10.57
C HIS A 346 -5.22 -16.69 -11.35
N SER A 347 -4.47 -17.75 -11.04
CA SER A 347 -4.68 -19.08 -11.62
C SER A 347 -6.03 -19.68 -11.22
N TYR A 348 -6.46 -19.53 -9.94
CA TYR A 348 -7.81 -19.92 -9.52
C TYR A 348 -8.89 -19.21 -10.37
N ALA A 349 -8.77 -17.90 -10.59
CA ALA A 349 -9.70 -17.16 -11.47
C ALA A 349 -9.68 -17.70 -12.91
N SER A 350 -8.47 -18.02 -13.43
CA SER A 350 -8.28 -18.63 -14.75
C SER A 350 -9.00 -19.98 -14.86
N LEU A 351 -8.85 -20.86 -13.87
CA LEU A 351 -9.53 -22.15 -13.81
C LEU A 351 -11.05 -21.99 -13.78
N LEU A 352 -11.58 -21.04 -13.02
CA LEU A 352 -13.02 -20.76 -13.01
C LEU A 352 -13.53 -20.28 -14.38
N PHE A 353 -12.80 -19.41 -15.05
CA PHE A 353 -13.17 -18.97 -16.40
C PHE A 353 -13.13 -20.12 -17.41
N GLN A 354 -12.12 -20.99 -17.34
CA GLN A 354 -12.02 -22.17 -18.20
C GLN A 354 -13.16 -23.17 -17.91
N ALA A 355 -13.63 -23.24 -16.65
CA ALA A 355 -14.81 -24.01 -16.28
C ALA A 355 -16.15 -23.36 -16.70
N GLY A 356 -16.13 -22.19 -17.33
CA GLY A 356 -17.32 -21.51 -17.85
C GLY A 356 -17.98 -20.52 -16.89
N ALA A 357 -17.35 -20.17 -15.78
CA ALA A 357 -17.89 -19.16 -14.88
C ALA A 357 -17.88 -17.77 -15.53
N ASP A 358 -18.92 -16.98 -15.32
CA ASP A 358 -18.98 -15.60 -15.80
C ASP A 358 -18.13 -14.64 -14.96
N ILE A 359 -17.80 -13.47 -15.53
CA ILE A 359 -16.92 -12.48 -14.91
C ILE A 359 -17.47 -12.01 -13.55
N LYS A 360 -18.79 -11.88 -13.44
CA LYS A 360 -19.44 -11.39 -12.21
C LYS A 360 -19.31 -12.39 -11.07
N THR A 361 -19.58 -13.65 -11.36
CA THR A 361 -19.38 -14.75 -10.41
C THR A 361 -17.94 -14.84 -9.92
N VAL A 362 -16.96 -14.76 -10.83
CA VAL A 362 -15.53 -14.78 -10.45
C VAL A 362 -15.15 -13.55 -9.64
N GLN A 363 -15.67 -12.37 -9.98
CA GLN A 363 -15.47 -11.14 -9.20
C GLN A 363 -15.95 -11.29 -7.75
N GLU A 364 -17.14 -11.87 -7.55
CA GLU A 364 -17.75 -12.07 -6.24
C GLU A 364 -16.96 -13.09 -5.41
N LEU A 365 -16.60 -14.23 -5.97
CA LEU A 365 -15.79 -15.25 -5.31
C LEU A 365 -14.43 -14.70 -4.86
N LEU A 366 -13.79 -13.90 -5.72
CA LEU A 366 -12.54 -13.24 -5.39
C LEU A 366 -12.72 -12.07 -4.41
N GLY A 367 -13.88 -11.44 -4.35
CA GLY A 367 -14.11 -10.21 -3.58
C GLY A 367 -13.29 -9.03 -4.12
N HIS A 368 -13.28 -8.85 -5.45
CA HIS A 368 -12.69 -7.69 -6.09
C HIS A 368 -13.67 -6.52 -6.07
N ALA A 369 -13.25 -5.39 -5.49
CA ALA A 369 -14.08 -4.18 -5.44
C ALA A 369 -14.26 -3.57 -6.85
N ASP A 370 -13.27 -3.73 -7.74
CA ASP A 370 -13.27 -3.26 -9.12
C ASP A 370 -13.28 -4.44 -10.08
N ILE A 371 -14.25 -4.45 -11.00
CA ILE A 371 -14.40 -5.47 -12.05
C ILE A 371 -13.21 -5.46 -13.01
N ASN A 372 -12.54 -4.32 -13.19
CA ASN A 372 -11.40 -4.21 -14.10
C ASN A 372 -10.31 -5.22 -13.79
N THR A 373 -10.04 -5.47 -12.50
CA THR A 373 -9.05 -6.47 -12.09
C THR A 373 -9.42 -7.88 -12.56
N THR A 374 -10.71 -8.25 -12.49
CA THR A 374 -11.20 -9.55 -12.93
C THR A 374 -11.23 -9.64 -14.46
N SER A 375 -11.62 -8.56 -15.14
CA SER A 375 -11.66 -8.48 -16.61
C SER A 375 -10.26 -8.61 -17.23
N GLN A 376 -9.22 -8.07 -16.62
CA GLN A 376 -7.85 -8.25 -17.10
C GLN A 376 -7.43 -9.73 -17.10
N ILE A 377 -7.79 -10.49 -16.05
CA ILE A 377 -7.55 -11.94 -15.99
C ILE A 377 -8.32 -12.64 -17.12
N TYR A 378 -9.59 -12.30 -17.30
CA TYR A 378 -10.42 -12.87 -18.36
C TYR A 378 -9.83 -12.67 -19.76
N VAL A 379 -9.39 -11.45 -20.07
CA VAL A 379 -8.74 -11.14 -21.37
C VAL A 379 -7.45 -11.93 -21.57
N HIS A 380 -6.68 -12.16 -20.49
CA HIS A 380 -5.47 -12.98 -20.55
C HIS A 380 -5.78 -14.46 -20.82
N VAL A 381 -6.85 -15.00 -20.24
CA VAL A 381 -7.27 -16.41 -20.40
C VAL A 381 -7.83 -16.68 -21.81
N PHE A 382 -8.53 -15.71 -22.37
CA PHE A 382 -9.21 -15.83 -23.67
C PHE A 382 -8.77 -14.76 -24.66
N PRO A 383 -7.52 -14.75 -25.12
CA PRO A 383 -7.03 -13.75 -26.08
C PRO A 383 -7.75 -13.78 -27.42
N GLU A 384 -8.29 -14.95 -27.82
CA GLU A 384 -8.99 -15.16 -29.11
C GLU A 384 -10.50 -14.87 -29.08
N THR A 385 -11.04 -14.42 -27.91
CA THR A 385 -12.52 -14.22 -27.77
C THR A 385 -13.09 -13.26 -28.82
N LYS A 386 -12.32 -12.25 -29.24
CA LYS A 386 -12.76 -11.32 -30.32
C LYS A 386 -12.97 -12.04 -31.63
N LYS A 387 -12.05 -12.91 -32.06
CA LYS A 387 -12.18 -13.70 -33.29
C LYS A 387 -13.32 -14.71 -33.19
N GLN A 388 -13.44 -15.38 -32.03
CA GLN A 388 -14.53 -16.33 -31.80
C GLN A 388 -15.89 -15.65 -31.83
N ALA A 389 -16.05 -14.47 -31.22
CA ALA A 389 -17.27 -13.69 -31.27
C ALA A 389 -17.66 -13.30 -32.74
N VAL A 390 -16.68 -12.85 -33.54
CA VAL A 390 -16.91 -12.54 -34.96
C VAL A 390 -17.27 -13.79 -35.75
N ASN A 391 -16.63 -14.92 -35.50
CA ASN A 391 -16.95 -16.19 -36.14
C ASN A 391 -18.36 -16.71 -35.79
N LEU A 392 -18.78 -16.55 -34.53
CA LEU A 392 -20.15 -16.85 -34.10
C LEU A 392 -21.17 -15.95 -34.80
N LEU A 393 -20.87 -14.66 -34.93
CA LEU A 393 -21.68 -13.70 -35.65
C LEU A 393 -21.78 -14.08 -37.15
N ASN A 394 -20.66 -14.41 -37.78
CA ASN A 394 -20.62 -14.88 -39.15
C ASN A 394 -21.49 -16.13 -39.39
N LYS A 395 -21.40 -17.13 -38.47
CA LYS A 395 -22.28 -18.33 -38.55
C LYS A 395 -23.76 -17.96 -38.42
N LYS A 396 -24.10 -16.97 -37.63
CA LYS A 396 -25.49 -16.55 -37.40
C LYS A 396 -26.01 -15.73 -38.58
N LEU A 397 -25.20 -14.86 -39.16
CA LEU A 397 -25.55 -14.05 -40.34
C LEU A 397 -25.61 -14.89 -41.60
N SER A 398 -24.65 -15.80 -41.83
CA SER A 398 -24.64 -16.66 -43.01
C SER A 398 -25.80 -17.66 -43.08
N LYS A 399 -26.43 -17.99 -41.95
CA LYS A 399 -27.68 -18.79 -41.95
C LYS A 399 -28.90 -18.00 -42.41
N ASN A 400 -28.86 -16.67 -42.32
CA ASN A 400 -29.98 -15.79 -42.61
C ASN A 400 -29.83 -15.02 -43.95
N VAL A 401 -28.64 -14.98 -44.53
CA VAL A 401 -28.36 -14.42 -45.84
C VAL A 401 -28.50 -15.60 -46.83
N LYS A 402 -29.75 -15.90 -47.27
CA LYS A 402 -29.98 -16.74 -48.41
C LYS A 402 -29.59 -15.93 -49.65
N ASN A 403 -28.72 -16.52 -50.49
CA ASN A 403 -28.40 -16.01 -51.82
C ASN A 403 -29.64 -15.75 -52.64
#